data_84613e5b92403cbf85b3e237915dc1d3
#
_entry.id   84613e5b92403cbf85b3e237915dc1d3
#
_cell.length_a   1.000
_cell.length_b   1.000
_cell.length_c   1.000
_cell.angle_alpha   90.00
_cell.angle_beta   90.00
_cell.angle_gamma   90.00
#
_symmetry.space_group_name_H-M   'P 1'
#
loop_
_entity.id
_entity.type
_entity.pdbx_description
1 polymer ?
#
loop_
_entity_poly.entity_id
_entity_poly.type
_entity_poly.pdbx_seq_one_letter_code
_entity_poly.pdbx_strand_id
1 'polypeptide(L)'
;MGKKLNTLTQEQAQKIWDSRPKLPEKKILAFAHKQVFVNEQYFFKHKEYGHRYGYCTACGKDVQIDIENMRLWTDKHAACRSARHNDTVCCPACGHKVQVKDAWCGRSQLVNTAVVAMAQRTRNGGILLSFVRVYEDYTHDFKAAPEVGRLLYAAYFNLGQHFVADRDYYCNGMSISVKQKPTRQLPCTVEPVKLDHNSWKCTGGEGAKLLGFEETLEKSDLRYLPWETYHERAQQLWRSAISDYPVNLLGLLYQYSRYPVLTERLIKEENSKLVVQQVEWGTGTGMDYTQVVPYKAMRLTKPEYRMLQEKGDIDGPTLKAIRALKKYGCKMTDENIRFFLDFQYSWICQKCYKAFDVLRQHLPPQKAMNWVNRQAAGVYGTPTNVLSDYSDYLDQCSRLGLDVSRKEVAVPQNLRDLHRQYSEELTRRANEKKAKEQAELAKKLAKDLPKLKRKYTYASSGLFIRPAEGPEDLLKEGCAQHNCVYSCYTEKYLGRKTDILFVRKQSDPDQSYVTVEFKNGAVIQCRADHNRPAPPDVQEFMQAWLAYLKSNRKTKAVS
;
A
#
# COMPACT_ATOMS: atom_id res chain seq x y z
N MET A 1 8.78 31.76 25.32
CA MET A 1 8.65 30.50 26.11
C MET A 1 7.24 29.97 25.88
N GLY A 2 7.08 28.90 25.08
CA GLY A 2 5.80 28.24 24.92
C GLY A 2 5.39 27.60 26.24
N LYS A 3 4.23 28.00 26.79
CA LYS A 3 3.64 27.31 27.95
C LYS A 3 3.59 25.81 27.61
N LYS A 4 4.14 24.96 28.51
CA LYS A 4 3.87 23.52 28.48
C LYS A 4 2.37 23.34 28.42
N LEU A 5 1.87 22.81 27.31
CA LEU A 5 0.46 22.51 27.14
C LEU A 5 0.03 21.58 28.28
N ASN A 6 -1.07 21.94 28.97
CA ASN A 6 -1.61 21.15 30.06
C ASN A 6 -2.17 19.84 29.49
N THR A 7 -1.37 18.77 29.53
CA THR A 7 -1.82 17.45 29.12
C THR A 7 -2.83 16.92 30.12
N LEU A 8 -3.96 16.41 29.64
CA LEU A 8 -4.96 15.75 30.48
C LEU A 8 -4.34 14.56 31.23
N THR A 9 -4.71 14.41 32.51
CA THR A 9 -4.54 13.13 33.19
C THR A 9 -5.62 12.14 32.74
N GLN A 10 -5.39 10.85 32.96
CA GLN A 10 -6.38 9.82 32.64
C GLN A 10 -7.71 10.05 33.38
N GLU A 11 -7.64 10.46 34.63
CA GLU A 11 -8.81 10.77 35.45
C GLU A 11 -9.60 11.99 34.94
N GLN A 12 -8.90 13.03 34.48
CA GLN A 12 -9.54 14.19 33.88
C GLN A 12 -10.22 13.84 32.54
N ALA A 13 -9.59 13.03 31.73
CA ALA A 13 -10.16 12.51 30.50
C ALA A 13 -11.43 11.70 30.76
N GLN A 14 -11.40 10.84 31.80
CA GLN A 14 -12.57 10.06 32.21
C GLN A 14 -13.73 10.98 32.64
N LYS A 15 -13.49 12.01 33.45
CA LYS A 15 -14.51 12.97 33.88
C LYS A 15 -15.14 13.72 32.68
N ILE A 16 -14.35 14.12 31.69
CA ILE A 16 -14.87 14.74 30.47
C ILE A 16 -15.74 13.75 29.71
N TRP A 17 -15.28 12.51 29.56
CA TRP A 17 -16.02 11.45 28.90
C TRP A 17 -17.36 11.15 29.57
N ASP A 18 -17.40 11.03 30.87
CA ASP A 18 -18.62 10.72 31.64
C ASP A 18 -19.64 11.86 31.59
N SER A 19 -19.15 13.11 31.49
CA SER A 19 -19.98 14.31 31.34
C SER A 19 -20.28 14.71 29.89
N ARG A 20 -19.96 13.84 28.91
CA ARG A 20 -20.16 14.12 27.48
C ARG A 20 -21.62 14.36 27.13
N PRO A 21 -21.91 15.18 26.11
CA PRO A 21 -23.27 15.35 25.60
C PRO A 21 -23.82 14.00 25.09
N LYS A 22 -25.12 13.77 25.33
CA LYS A 22 -25.82 12.65 24.71
C LYS A 22 -25.86 12.79 23.21
N LEU A 23 -25.77 11.69 22.50
CA LEU A 23 -25.89 11.68 21.02
C LEU A 23 -27.31 12.11 20.62
N PRO A 24 -27.45 13.09 19.73
CA PRO A 24 -28.76 13.54 19.23
C PRO A 24 -29.27 12.58 18.15
N GLU A 25 -29.73 11.41 18.53
CA GLU A 25 -30.12 10.31 17.62
C GLU A 25 -31.05 10.79 16.49
N LYS A 26 -32.10 11.55 16.81
CA LYS A 26 -33.02 12.09 15.80
C LYS A 26 -32.31 12.93 14.73
N LYS A 27 -31.32 13.75 15.13
CA LYS A 27 -30.53 14.58 14.20
C LYS A 27 -29.61 13.70 13.34
N ILE A 28 -29.00 12.68 13.93
CA ILE A 28 -28.15 11.72 13.24
C ILE A 28 -28.95 10.92 12.22
N LEU A 29 -30.13 10.40 12.58
CA LEU A 29 -31.00 9.64 11.69
C LEU A 29 -31.54 10.49 10.53
N ALA A 30 -31.97 11.71 10.81
CA ALA A 30 -32.43 12.63 9.75
C ALA A 30 -31.29 12.97 8.77
N PHE A 31 -30.07 13.11 9.26
CA PHE A 31 -28.88 13.34 8.44
C PHE A 31 -28.52 12.10 7.64
N ALA A 32 -28.53 10.91 8.27
CA ALA A 32 -28.25 9.65 7.60
C ALA A 32 -29.21 9.42 6.43
N HIS A 33 -30.51 9.58 6.66
CA HIS A 33 -31.53 9.39 5.64
C HIS A 33 -31.38 10.37 4.46
N LYS A 34 -31.19 11.66 4.75
CA LYS A 34 -31.20 12.72 3.73
C LYS A 34 -29.88 12.88 2.98
N GLN A 35 -28.76 12.53 3.59
CA GLN A 35 -27.42 12.85 3.04
C GLN A 35 -26.46 11.67 2.99
N VAL A 36 -26.67 10.62 3.78
CA VAL A 36 -25.78 9.46 3.79
C VAL A 36 -26.31 8.37 2.87
N PHE A 37 -27.58 8.00 3.00
CA PHE A 37 -28.23 6.94 2.21
C PHE A 37 -28.99 7.49 0.99
N VAL A 38 -28.62 8.67 0.48
CA VAL A 38 -29.35 9.30 -0.63
C VAL A 38 -29.33 8.47 -1.92
N ASN A 39 -28.27 7.73 -2.16
CA ASN A 39 -28.13 6.88 -3.33
C ASN A 39 -28.58 5.44 -3.11
N GLU A 40 -28.87 5.06 -1.87
CA GLU A 40 -29.34 3.73 -1.45
C GLU A 40 -30.84 3.77 -1.15
N GLN A 41 -31.62 4.44 -1.99
CA GLN A 41 -33.07 4.53 -1.84
C GLN A 41 -33.77 3.50 -2.73
N TYR A 42 -34.81 2.89 -2.21
CA TYR A 42 -35.52 1.79 -2.83
C TYR A 42 -36.98 2.10 -3.09
N PHE A 43 -37.54 1.39 -4.05
CA PHE A 43 -38.99 1.34 -4.35
C PHE A 43 -39.46 -0.10 -4.20
N PHE A 44 -39.99 -0.45 -3.01
CA PHE A 44 -40.42 -1.80 -2.70
C PHE A 44 -41.82 -2.08 -3.27
N LYS A 45 -41.88 -2.91 -4.30
CA LYS A 45 -43.16 -3.35 -4.89
C LYS A 45 -43.82 -4.36 -3.98
N HIS A 46 -45.08 -4.09 -3.60
CA HIS A 46 -45.88 -4.98 -2.78
C HIS A 46 -47.36 -4.99 -3.23
N LYS A 47 -48.13 -5.92 -2.69
CA LYS A 47 -49.58 -6.01 -2.90
C LYS A 47 -50.30 -5.85 -1.57
N GLU A 48 -51.37 -5.07 -1.57
CA GLU A 48 -52.23 -4.87 -0.42
C GLU A 48 -53.68 -4.71 -0.91
N TYR A 49 -54.63 -5.41 -0.28
CA TYR A 49 -56.06 -5.41 -0.64
C TYR A 49 -56.33 -5.60 -2.15
N GLY A 50 -55.54 -6.46 -2.82
CA GLY A 50 -55.73 -6.75 -4.25
C GLY A 50 -55.02 -5.75 -5.20
N HIS A 51 -54.58 -4.61 -4.71
CA HIS A 51 -53.89 -3.57 -5.47
C HIS A 51 -52.38 -3.68 -5.38
N ARG A 52 -51.71 -3.10 -6.38
CA ARG A 52 -50.22 -3.03 -6.42
C ARG A 52 -49.75 -1.66 -5.96
N TYR A 53 -48.83 -1.67 -5.02
CA TYR A 53 -48.18 -0.49 -4.46
C TYR A 53 -46.68 -0.56 -4.63
N GLY A 54 -46.04 0.60 -4.49
CA GLY A 54 -44.61 0.74 -4.30
C GLY A 54 -44.33 1.67 -3.14
N TYR A 55 -43.68 1.16 -2.11
CA TYR A 55 -43.19 1.96 -1.00
C TYR A 55 -41.84 2.60 -1.36
N CYS A 56 -41.79 3.92 -1.36
CA CYS A 56 -40.59 4.69 -1.63
C CYS A 56 -39.86 5.03 -0.33
N THR A 57 -38.65 4.50 -0.11
CA THR A 57 -37.87 4.79 1.10
C THR A 57 -37.42 6.26 1.19
N ALA A 58 -37.20 6.94 0.05
CA ALA A 58 -36.78 8.34 0.02
C ALA A 58 -37.84 9.32 0.58
N CYS A 59 -39.12 9.05 0.39
CA CYS A 59 -40.21 9.92 0.88
C CYS A 59 -41.15 9.24 1.89
N GLY A 60 -40.95 7.97 2.18
CA GLY A 60 -41.76 7.21 3.14
C GLY A 60 -43.22 7.00 2.72
N LYS A 61 -43.56 7.15 1.42
CA LYS A 61 -44.94 7.05 0.93
C LYS A 61 -45.16 5.74 0.17
N ASP A 62 -46.32 5.12 0.42
CA ASP A 62 -46.87 4.10 -0.47
C ASP A 62 -47.56 4.77 -1.65
N VAL A 63 -47.25 4.33 -2.85
CA VAL A 63 -47.82 4.84 -4.10
C VAL A 63 -48.48 3.70 -4.82
N GLN A 64 -49.78 3.81 -5.08
CA GLN A 64 -50.49 2.84 -5.88
C GLN A 64 -50.02 2.86 -7.34
N ILE A 65 -49.60 1.73 -7.89
CA ILE A 65 -48.99 1.63 -9.23
C ILE A 65 -49.86 0.87 -10.23
N ASP A 66 -51.11 0.61 -9.88
CA ASP A 66 -52.13 -0.01 -10.75
C ASP A 66 -53.40 0.85 -10.82
N ILE A 67 -53.27 2.16 -10.67
CA ILE A 67 -54.36 3.12 -10.72
C ILE A 67 -55.01 3.07 -12.12
N GLU A 68 -56.34 2.92 -12.17
CA GLU A 68 -57.10 2.99 -13.42
C GLU A 68 -57.53 4.41 -13.78
N ASN A 69 -57.48 5.34 -12.83
CA ASN A 69 -57.88 6.73 -13.05
C ASN A 69 -56.81 7.50 -13.85
N MET A 70 -57.07 7.76 -15.10
CA MET A 70 -56.21 8.46 -16.06
C MET A 70 -55.74 9.86 -15.59
N ARG A 71 -56.49 10.56 -14.73
CA ARG A 71 -56.12 11.89 -14.21
C ARG A 71 -55.00 11.85 -13.18
N LEU A 72 -54.82 10.72 -12.51
CA LEU A 72 -53.78 10.51 -11.49
C LEU A 72 -52.57 9.73 -12.04
N TRP A 73 -52.71 9.19 -13.24
CA TRP A 73 -51.69 8.36 -13.87
C TRP A 73 -50.62 9.21 -14.57
N THR A 74 -49.37 8.92 -14.35
CA THR A 74 -48.23 9.55 -15.02
C THR A 74 -47.31 8.49 -15.64
N ASP A 75 -46.42 8.90 -16.54
CA ASP A 75 -45.36 8.03 -17.10
C ASP A 75 -44.51 7.36 -16.01
N LYS A 76 -44.34 8.04 -14.86
CA LYS A 76 -43.63 7.49 -13.72
C LYS A 76 -44.36 6.31 -13.10
N HIS A 77 -45.69 6.36 -13.01
CA HIS A 77 -46.49 5.21 -12.54
C HIS A 77 -46.37 4.03 -13.50
N ALA A 78 -46.43 4.28 -14.81
CA ALA A 78 -46.23 3.25 -15.84
C ALA A 78 -44.84 2.61 -15.72
N ALA A 79 -43.81 3.42 -15.60
CA ALA A 79 -42.42 2.96 -15.41
C ALA A 79 -42.26 2.11 -14.14
N CYS A 80 -42.80 2.55 -13.00
CA CYS A 80 -42.78 1.78 -11.74
C CYS A 80 -43.57 0.46 -11.84
N ARG A 81 -44.72 0.46 -12.52
CA ARG A 81 -45.55 -0.76 -12.71
C ARG A 81 -44.78 -1.82 -13.51
N SER A 82 -44.14 -1.43 -14.63
CA SER A 82 -43.45 -2.34 -15.55
C SER A 82 -42.06 -2.75 -15.10
N ALA A 83 -41.40 -1.95 -14.24
CA ALA A 83 -40.03 -2.19 -13.79
C ALA A 83 -39.85 -3.55 -13.11
N ARG A 84 -38.70 -4.17 -13.37
CA ARG A 84 -38.26 -5.43 -12.76
C ARG A 84 -37.43 -5.18 -11.50
N HIS A 85 -37.16 -6.22 -10.78
CA HIS A 85 -36.24 -6.17 -9.63
C HIS A 85 -34.86 -5.63 -10.07
N ASN A 86 -34.30 -4.68 -9.32
CA ASN A 86 -33.09 -3.93 -9.57
C ASN A 86 -33.15 -2.86 -10.69
N ASP A 87 -34.22 -2.69 -11.40
CA ASP A 87 -34.38 -1.56 -12.30
C ASP A 87 -34.37 -0.23 -11.52
N THR A 88 -33.97 0.83 -12.19
CA THR A 88 -34.01 2.17 -11.62
C THR A 88 -35.19 2.95 -12.17
N VAL A 89 -36.00 3.54 -11.28
CA VAL A 89 -37.16 4.34 -11.62
C VAL A 89 -37.18 5.65 -10.85
N CYS A 90 -38.02 6.59 -11.27
CA CYS A 90 -38.33 7.78 -10.49
C CYS A 90 -39.64 7.56 -9.71
N CYS A 91 -39.62 7.78 -8.40
CA CYS A 91 -40.82 7.70 -7.57
C CYS A 91 -41.92 8.66 -8.06
N PRO A 92 -43.15 8.22 -8.28
CA PRO A 92 -44.23 9.10 -8.73
C PRO A 92 -44.58 10.21 -7.74
N ALA A 93 -44.36 9.98 -6.42
CA ALA A 93 -44.74 10.94 -5.39
C ALA A 93 -43.69 12.03 -5.15
N CYS A 94 -42.37 11.70 -5.19
CA CYS A 94 -41.31 12.65 -4.87
C CYS A 94 -40.32 12.91 -6.01
N GLY A 95 -40.40 12.14 -7.10
CA GLY A 95 -39.47 12.25 -8.22
C GLY A 95 -38.06 11.70 -7.99
N HIS A 96 -37.77 11.23 -6.78
CA HIS A 96 -36.42 10.70 -6.46
C HIS A 96 -36.13 9.43 -7.27
N LYS A 97 -34.88 9.30 -7.71
CA LYS A 97 -34.39 8.15 -8.46
C LYS A 97 -34.10 7.01 -7.48
N VAL A 98 -34.82 5.89 -7.61
CA VAL A 98 -34.80 4.77 -6.66
C VAL A 98 -34.62 3.45 -7.37
N GLN A 99 -34.04 2.46 -6.70
CA GLN A 99 -33.95 1.10 -7.21
C GLN A 99 -35.14 0.27 -6.82
N VAL A 100 -35.77 -0.40 -7.79
CA VAL A 100 -36.92 -1.29 -7.55
C VAL A 100 -36.48 -2.56 -6.84
N LYS A 101 -37.16 -2.90 -5.76
CA LYS A 101 -36.99 -4.16 -5.03
C LYS A 101 -38.36 -4.84 -4.86
N ASP A 102 -38.35 -6.14 -4.72
CA ASP A 102 -39.50 -6.90 -4.31
C ASP A 102 -39.63 -6.89 -2.78
N ALA A 103 -40.79 -6.60 -2.25
CA ALA A 103 -41.03 -6.56 -0.81
C ALA A 103 -40.97 -7.95 -0.15
N TRP A 104 -41.15 -9.02 -0.92
CA TRP A 104 -41.30 -10.38 -0.41
C TRP A 104 -40.09 -11.29 -0.62
N CYS A 105 -39.21 -10.94 -1.55
CA CYS A 105 -38.03 -11.76 -1.84
C CYS A 105 -36.77 -10.92 -2.11
N GLY A 106 -35.59 -11.56 -2.02
CA GLY A 106 -34.33 -10.95 -2.37
C GLY A 106 -33.80 -9.91 -1.38
N ARG A 107 -34.33 -9.86 -0.14
CA ARG A 107 -33.95 -8.88 0.88
C ARG A 107 -33.01 -9.41 1.98
N SER A 108 -32.71 -10.70 1.99
CA SER A 108 -31.95 -11.35 3.09
C SER A 108 -30.58 -10.72 3.44
N GLN A 109 -30.04 -9.90 2.55
CA GLN A 109 -28.79 -9.17 2.77
C GLN A 109 -28.94 -7.67 2.49
N LEU A 110 -30.18 -7.15 2.43
CA LEU A 110 -30.42 -5.75 2.09
C LEU A 110 -30.32 -4.89 3.35
N VAL A 111 -29.08 -4.55 3.69
CA VAL A 111 -28.73 -3.66 4.82
C VAL A 111 -27.81 -2.57 4.31
N ASN A 112 -28.23 -1.32 4.41
CA ASN A 112 -27.37 -0.17 4.19
C ASN A 112 -26.66 0.18 5.49
N THR A 113 -25.33 0.35 5.43
CA THR A 113 -24.54 0.68 6.63
C THR A 113 -23.57 1.80 6.30
N ALA A 114 -23.46 2.78 7.21
CA ALA A 114 -22.49 3.87 7.11
C ALA A 114 -22.01 4.33 8.49
N VAL A 115 -21.04 5.26 8.50
CA VAL A 115 -20.58 5.93 9.71
C VAL A 115 -20.87 7.42 9.62
N VAL A 116 -21.45 7.98 10.68
CA VAL A 116 -21.62 9.42 10.88
C VAL A 116 -20.64 9.87 11.96
N ALA A 117 -19.83 10.86 11.65
CA ALA A 117 -18.97 11.58 12.60
C ALA A 117 -19.73 12.77 13.16
N MET A 118 -20.31 12.64 14.35
CA MET A 118 -21.05 13.70 15.03
C MET A 118 -20.10 14.57 15.84
N ALA A 119 -20.03 15.86 15.53
CA ALA A 119 -19.30 16.83 16.32
C ALA A 119 -20.20 17.45 17.41
N GLN A 120 -19.71 17.50 18.64
CA GLN A 120 -20.41 18.09 19.78
C GLN A 120 -19.45 18.93 20.62
N ARG A 121 -19.90 20.11 21.06
CA ARG A 121 -19.18 20.92 22.05
C ARG A 121 -19.33 20.30 23.43
N THR A 122 -18.23 20.15 24.16
CA THR A 122 -18.24 19.71 25.54
C THR A 122 -18.40 20.89 26.52
N ARG A 123 -18.75 20.63 27.78
CA ARG A 123 -18.94 21.68 28.79
C ARG A 123 -17.70 22.53 29.02
N ASN A 124 -16.51 21.96 28.86
CA ASN A 124 -15.24 22.65 29.01
C ASN A 124 -14.70 23.27 27.72
N GLY A 125 -15.56 23.51 26.73
CA GLY A 125 -15.24 24.26 25.50
C GLY A 125 -14.59 23.45 24.39
N GLY A 126 -14.21 22.19 24.61
CA GLY A 126 -13.61 21.33 23.61
C GLY A 126 -14.60 20.75 22.62
N ILE A 127 -14.08 20.08 21.59
CA ILE A 127 -14.83 19.35 20.57
C ILE A 127 -14.70 17.84 20.82
N LEU A 128 -15.83 17.14 20.89
CA LEU A 128 -15.90 15.69 20.87
C LEU A 128 -16.44 15.24 19.51
N LEU A 129 -15.66 14.49 18.75
CA LEU A 129 -16.09 13.80 17.54
C LEU A 129 -16.46 12.36 17.88
N SER A 130 -17.71 11.99 17.66
CA SER A 130 -18.25 10.66 17.93
C SER A 130 -18.57 9.95 16.62
N PHE A 131 -17.94 8.82 16.34
CA PHE A 131 -18.13 8.02 15.14
C PHE A 131 -19.14 6.94 15.42
N VAL A 132 -20.32 7.11 14.84
CA VAL A 132 -21.50 6.30 15.13
C VAL A 132 -21.90 5.53 13.87
N ARG A 133 -22.11 4.23 14.02
CA ARG A 133 -22.69 3.43 12.93
C ARG A 133 -24.17 3.78 12.80
N VAL A 134 -24.61 3.96 11.56
CA VAL A 134 -26.02 4.08 11.19
C VAL A 134 -26.33 3.03 10.15
N TYR A 135 -27.53 2.50 10.19
CA TYR A 135 -27.96 1.47 9.24
C TYR A 135 -29.46 1.54 8.95
N GLU A 136 -29.83 1.01 7.78
CA GLU A 136 -31.21 0.75 7.37
C GLU A 136 -31.31 -0.74 7.06
N ASP A 137 -32.03 -1.50 7.88
CA ASP A 137 -32.16 -2.94 7.75
C ASP A 137 -33.51 -3.32 7.14
N TYR A 138 -33.49 -3.63 5.85
CA TYR A 138 -34.67 -4.06 5.09
C TYR A 138 -34.84 -5.57 5.04
N THR A 139 -34.07 -6.34 5.80
CA THR A 139 -34.13 -7.82 5.75
C THR A 139 -35.49 -8.35 6.22
N HIS A 140 -36.04 -7.77 7.25
CA HIS A 140 -37.31 -8.17 7.85
C HIS A 140 -38.48 -7.25 7.45
N ASP A 141 -38.27 -5.94 7.51
CA ASP A 141 -39.30 -4.93 7.18
C ASP A 141 -38.81 -4.03 6.03
N PHE A 142 -39.56 -4.02 4.91
CA PHE A 142 -39.26 -3.15 3.78
C PHE A 142 -39.62 -1.67 4.04
N LYS A 143 -40.31 -1.36 5.11
CA LYS A 143 -40.59 -0.01 5.63
C LYS A 143 -39.68 0.38 6.78
N ALA A 144 -38.60 -0.37 7.01
CA ALA A 144 -37.68 -0.10 8.10
C ALA A 144 -37.15 1.35 8.06
N ALA A 145 -37.14 1.98 9.22
CA ALA A 145 -36.54 3.28 9.40
C ALA A 145 -35.03 3.14 9.69
N PRO A 146 -34.21 4.17 9.38
CA PRO A 146 -32.81 4.16 9.77
C PRO A 146 -32.66 4.09 11.29
N GLU A 147 -31.64 3.38 11.75
CA GLU A 147 -31.32 3.20 13.17
C GLU A 147 -29.91 3.64 13.51
N VAL A 148 -29.74 4.16 14.73
CA VAL A 148 -28.43 4.44 15.30
C VAL A 148 -27.89 3.16 15.93
N GLY A 149 -26.81 2.67 15.39
CA GLY A 149 -26.09 1.54 15.94
C GLY A 149 -25.09 1.94 17.03
N ARG A 150 -23.99 1.24 17.07
CA ARG A 150 -22.98 1.40 18.12
C ARG A 150 -22.07 2.60 17.88
N LEU A 151 -21.65 3.26 18.96
CA LEU A 151 -20.51 4.15 18.95
C LEU A 151 -19.24 3.30 18.70
N LEU A 152 -18.53 3.63 17.62
CA LEU A 152 -17.33 2.89 17.20
C LEU A 152 -16.08 3.46 17.81
N TYR A 153 -15.97 4.79 17.79
CA TYR A 153 -14.79 5.54 18.20
C TYR A 153 -15.19 6.96 18.57
N ALA A 154 -14.44 7.59 19.45
CA ALA A 154 -14.57 9.02 19.70
C ALA A 154 -13.20 9.66 19.95
N ALA A 155 -13.08 10.93 19.59
CA ALA A 155 -11.87 11.70 19.85
C ALA A 155 -12.25 13.09 20.38
N TYR A 156 -11.61 13.48 21.45
CA TYR A 156 -11.78 14.77 22.10
C TYR A 156 -10.57 15.67 21.85
N PHE A 157 -10.83 16.95 21.61
CA PHE A 157 -9.81 17.97 21.39
C PHE A 157 -10.17 19.28 22.10
N ASN A 158 -9.18 19.87 22.76
CA ASN A 158 -9.20 21.24 23.24
C ASN A 158 -7.77 21.80 23.23
N LEU A 159 -7.58 23.08 23.50
CA LEU A 159 -6.24 23.69 23.51
C LEU A 159 -5.32 23.00 24.51
N GLY A 160 -4.28 22.37 24.03
CA GLY A 160 -3.32 21.57 24.82
C GLY A 160 -3.81 20.21 25.26
N GLN A 161 -5.01 19.80 24.89
CA GLN A 161 -5.67 18.61 25.43
C GLN A 161 -6.24 17.74 24.32
N HIS A 162 -6.10 16.44 24.46
CA HIS A 162 -6.77 15.45 23.64
C HIS A 162 -6.91 14.12 24.40
N PHE A 163 -7.85 13.32 24.00
CA PHE A 163 -7.91 11.88 24.28
C PHE A 163 -8.67 11.18 23.17
N VAL A 164 -8.51 9.88 23.09
CA VAL A 164 -9.33 9.01 22.25
C VAL A 164 -10.10 8.03 23.13
N ALA A 165 -11.32 7.70 22.73
CA ALA A 165 -12.10 6.63 23.29
C ALA A 165 -12.30 5.59 22.18
N ASP A 166 -11.69 4.43 22.36
CA ASP A 166 -11.78 3.32 21.43
C ASP A 166 -12.55 2.17 22.07
N ARG A 167 -13.17 1.36 21.23
CA ARG A 167 -13.95 0.25 21.75
C ARG A 167 -13.05 -0.84 22.29
N ASP A 168 -13.27 -1.21 23.54
CA ASP A 168 -12.63 -2.37 24.12
C ASP A 168 -13.33 -3.65 23.63
N TYR A 169 -12.56 -4.51 22.96
CA TYR A 169 -13.06 -5.77 22.41
C TYR A 169 -13.53 -6.73 23.51
N TYR A 170 -12.89 -6.69 24.66
CA TYR A 170 -13.14 -7.64 25.75
C TYR A 170 -14.26 -7.19 26.72
N CYS A 171 -14.40 -5.88 26.95
CA CYS A 171 -15.30 -5.36 27.98
C CYS A 171 -16.61 -4.79 27.46
N ASN A 172 -16.86 -4.83 26.14
CA ASN A 172 -18.02 -4.21 25.47
C ASN A 172 -18.23 -2.71 25.80
N GLY A 173 -17.19 -2.06 26.36
CA GLY A 173 -17.14 -0.67 26.75
C GLY A 173 -16.23 0.17 25.85
N MET A 174 -16.03 1.44 26.24
CA MET A 174 -15.07 2.35 25.59
C MET A 174 -13.86 2.53 26.51
N SER A 175 -12.68 2.22 25.99
CA SER A 175 -11.39 2.47 26.66
C SER A 175 -10.87 3.85 26.29
N ILE A 176 -10.53 4.66 27.28
CA ILE A 176 -10.05 6.02 27.11
C ILE A 176 -8.55 6.08 27.23
N SER A 177 -7.89 6.75 26.30
CA SER A 177 -6.44 6.92 26.30
C SER A 177 -6.04 8.37 26.00
N VAL A 178 -5.28 8.97 26.88
CA VAL A 178 -4.66 10.30 26.69
C VAL A 178 -3.31 10.23 25.96
N LYS A 179 -2.73 9.03 25.85
CA LYS A 179 -1.43 8.80 25.19
C LYS A 179 -1.57 8.42 23.73
N GLN A 180 -2.69 7.83 23.37
CA GLN A 180 -2.94 7.37 22.00
C GLN A 180 -3.19 8.54 21.08
N LYS A 181 -2.52 8.55 19.92
CA LYS A 181 -2.82 9.50 18.85
C LYS A 181 -4.13 9.10 18.17
N PRO A 182 -4.94 10.08 17.72
CA PRO A 182 -6.10 9.79 16.89
C PRO A 182 -5.70 8.95 15.67
N THR A 183 -6.47 7.91 15.41
CA THR A 183 -6.18 6.98 14.31
C THR A 183 -6.49 7.63 12.96
N ARG A 184 -5.66 7.35 11.96
CA ARG A 184 -5.92 7.69 10.55
C ARG A 184 -6.97 6.79 9.88
N GLN A 185 -7.41 5.74 10.56
CA GLN A 185 -8.31 4.72 9.99
C GLN A 185 -9.78 5.16 9.89
N LEU A 186 -10.10 6.35 10.38
CA LEU A 186 -11.45 6.94 10.28
C LEU A 186 -11.34 8.38 9.73
N PRO A 187 -10.96 8.56 8.46
CA PRO A 187 -11.00 9.87 7.84
C PRO A 187 -12.44 10.40 7.79
N CYS A 188 -12.61 11.71 7.92
CA CYS A 188 -13.91 12.36 7.74
C CYS A 188 -14.05 12.82 6.30
N THR A 189 -15.13 12.43 5.64
CA THR A 189 -15.45 12.83 4.27
C THR A 189 -16.76 13.57 4.20
N VAL A 190 -16.95 14.31 3.13
CA VAL A 190 -18.25 14.91 2.77
C VAL A 190 -19.16 13.87 2.12
N GLU A 191 -18.59 12.80 1.55
CA GLU A 191 -19.29 11.71 0.88
C GLU A 191 -19.64 10.56 1.82
N PRO A 192 -20.73 9.81 1.60
CA PRO A 192 -21.13 8.66 2.41
C PRO A 192 -20.17 7.49 2.23
N VAL A 193 -19.93 6.78 3.33
CA VAL A 193 -19.05 5.61 3.38
C VAL A 193 -19.87 4.35 3.47
N LYS A 194 -19.62 3.39 2.58
CA LYS A 194 -20.12 2.01 2.70
C LYS A 194 -19.14 1.23 3.57
N LEU A 195 -19.66 0.61 4.64
CA LEU A 195 -18.93 -0.35 5.45
C LEU A 195 -19.39 -1.76 5.08
N ASP A 196 -18.44 -2.66 4.96
CA ASP A 196 -18.74 -4.08 4.89
C ASP A 196 -19.35 -4.55 6.21
N HIS A 197 -20.33 -5.47 6.15
CA HIS A 197 -21.18 -5.89 7.28
C HIS A 197 -20.41 -6.37 8.51
N ASN A 198 -19.19 -6.87 8.32
CA ASN A 198 -18.33 -7.41 9.38
C ASN A 198 -17.07 -6.59 9.67
N SER A 199 -16.84 -5.45 9.01
CA SER A 199 -15.61 -4.71 9.17
C SER A 199 -15.76 -3.54 10.14
N TRP A 200 -14.79 -3.46 11.04
CA TRP A 200 -14.60 -2.35 11.98
C TRP A 200 -13.85 -1.18 11.36
N LYS A 201 -13.37 -1.37 10.12
CA LYS A 201 -12.49 -0.42 9.43
C LYS A 201 -13.21 0.10 8.20
N CYS A 202 -13.12 1.40 7.98
CA CYS A 202 -13.40 1.96 6.67
C CYS A 202 -12.33 1.42 5.71
N THR A 203 -12.71 0.62 4.73
CA THR A 203 -11.82 0.10 3.70
C THR A 203 -11.82 1.02 2.48
N GLY A 204 -10.68 1.15 1.83
CA GLY A 204 -10.61 1.82 0.53
C GLY A 204 -10.58 3.35 0.53
N GLY A 205 -10.19 4.00 1.65
CA GLY A 205 -10.12 5.47 1.72
C GLY A 205 -11.45 6.15 2.04
N GLU A 206 -12.47 5.36 2.29
CA GLU A 206 -13.79 5.80 2.71
C GLU A 206 -13.75 6.42 4.11
N GLY A 207 -14.47 7.53 4.31
CA GLY A 207 -14.53 8.28 5.56
C GLY A 207 -15.93 8.32 6.15
N ALA A 208 -16.02 8.82 7.37
CA ALA A 208 -17.30 9.09 8.02
C ALA A 208 -17.87 10.43 7.56
N LYS A 209 -19.16 10.51 7.28
CA LYS A 209 -19.80 11.78 6.95
C LYS A 209 -19.93 12.67 8.18
N LEU A 210 -19.42 13.88 8.06
CA LEU A 210 -19.31 14.83 9.16
C LEU A 210 -20.63 15.58 9.40
N LEU A 211 -21.08 15.60 10.65
CA LEU A 211 -22.30 16.26 11.08
C LEU A 211 -22.04 17.29 12.19
N GLY A 212 -22.43 18.55 11.95
CA GLY A 212 -22.43 19.62 12.93
C GLY A 212 -21.06 20.14 13.34
N PHE A 213 -20.02 19.92 12.51
CA PHE A 213 -18.65 20.31 12.84
C PHE A 213 -18.46 21.83 12.84
N GLU A 214 -18.87 22.53 11.80
CA GLU A 214 -18.66 23.98 11.66
C GLU A 214 -19.33 24.74 12.78
N GLU A 215 -20.62 24.47 13.05
CA GLU A 215 -21.36 25.05 14.17
C GLU A 215 -20.68 24.76 15.53
N THR A 216 -20.15 23.54 15.70
CA THR A 216 -19.45 23.14 16.93
C THR A 216 -18.11 23.84 17.04
N LEU A 217 -17.37 23.97 15.94
CA LEU A 217 -16.08 24.65 15.89
C LEU A 217 -16.21 26.11 16.30
N GLU A 218 -17.16 26.83 15.71
CA GLU A 218 -17.43 28.25 16.02
C GLU A 218 -17.71 28.50 17.51
N LYS A 219 -18.40 27.60 18.18
CA LYS A 219 -18.78 27.69 19.59
C LYS A 219 -17.72 27.12 20.55
N SER A 220 -16.63 26.52 20.03
CA SER A 220 -15.59 25.87 20.82
C SER A 220 -14.41 26.80 21.12
N ASP A 221 -13.49 26.34 21.98
CA ASP A 221 -12.21 27.01 22.21
C ASP A 221 -11.26 26.88 21.00
N LEU A 222 -11.59 26.02 20.04
CA LEU A 222 -10.83 25.81 18.79
C LEU A 222 -11.33 26.69 17.63
N ARG A 223 -12.24 27.65 17.87
CA ARG A 223 -12.91 28.45 16.85
C ARG A 223 -12.02 29.26 15.90
N TYR A 224 -10.75 29.45 16.24
CA TYR A 224 -9.78 30.13 15.38
C TYR A 224 -9.03 29.16 14.41
N LEU A 225 -9.34 27.86 14.42
CA LEU A 225 -8.85 26.93 13.41
C LEU A 225 -9.38 27.34 12.03
N PRO A 226 -8.53 27.69 11.07
CA PRO A 226 -8.96 28.07 9.71
C PRO A 226 -9.29 26.82 8.91
N TRP A 227 -10.41 26.17 9.25
CA TRP A 227 -10.83 24.89 8.72
C TRP A 227 -11.10 24.93 7.22
N GLU A 228 -11.88 25.93 6.75
CA GLU A 228 -12.24 26.06 5.34
C GLU A 228 -10.99 26.19 4.46
N THR A 229 -10.09 27.11 4.81
CA THR A 229 -8.82 27.31 4.08
C THR A 229 -7.97 26.05 4.05
N TYR A 230 -7.90 25.31 5.17
CA TYR A 230 -7.18 24.04 5.21
C TYR A 230 -7.85 23.01 4.33
N HIS A 231 -9.17 22.84 4.42
CA HIS A 231 -9.95 21.87 3.67
C HIS A 231 -9.81 22.07 2.16
N GLU A 232 -10.03 23.31 1.69
CA GLU A 232 -9.84 23.67 0.29
C GLU A 232 -8.42 23.36 -0.21
N ARG A 233 -7.44 23.69 0.59
CA ARG A 233 -6.03 23.45 0.23
C ARG A 233 -5.68 21.97 0.20
N ALA A 234 -6.15 21.19 1.15
CA ALA A 234 -5.99 19.75 1.16
C ALA A 234 -6.63 19.13 -0.09
N GLN A 235 -7.83 19.52 -0.44
CA GLN A 235 -8.52 19.09 -1.65
C GLN A 235 -7.72 19.47 -2.93
N GLN A 236 -7.19 20.69 -3.03
CA GLN A 236 -6.39 21.12 -4.18
C GLN A 236 -5.12 20.29 -4.38
N LEU A 237 -4.44 19.94 -3.30
CA LEU A 237 -3.22 19.15 -3.36
C LEU A 237 -3.46 17.69 -3.79
N TRP A 238 -4.70 17.19 -3.61
CA TRP A 238 -5.08 15.83 -3.97
C TRP A 238 -5.84 15.71 -5.29
N ARG A 239 -6.35 16.82 -5.86
CA ARG A 239 -7.13 16.83 -7.12
C ARG A 239 -6.46 16.20 -8.33
N SER A 240 -5.16 15.99 -8.29
CA SER A 240 -4.44 15.31 -9.37
C SER A 240 -4.66 13.79 -9.41
N ALA A 241 -5.27 13.19 -8.36
CA ALA A 241 -5.39 11.74 -8.23
C ALA A 241 -6.83 11.25 -7.97
N ILE A 242 -7.63 11.94 -7.14
CA ILE A 242 -8.98 11.47 -6.70
C ILE A 242 -9.84 12.71 -6.43
N SER A 243 -11.07 12.77 -6.99
CA SER A 243 -11.94 13.96 -6.91
C SER A 243 -12.45 14.30 -5.50
N ASP A 244 -12.55 13.32 -4.59
CA ASP A 244 -13.13 13.49 -3.25
C ASP A 244 -12.26 12.82 -2.18
N TYR A 245 -11.02 13.33 -2.01
CA TYR A 245 -10.12 12.79 -1.01
C TYR A 245 -10.61 13.11 0.41
N PRO A 246 -10.76 12.11 1.29
CA PRO A 246 -11.17 12.35 2.67
C PRO A 246 -10.07 13.06 3.45
N VAL A 247 -10.36 14.27 3.92
CA VAL A 247 -9.43 15.07 4.73
C VAL A 247 -9.29 14.47 6.12
N ASN A 248 -8.06 14.36 6.61
CA ASN A 248 -7.77 13.83 7.94
C ASN A 248 -8.09 14.87 9.05
N LEU A 249 -9.37 15.07 9.31
CA LEU A 249 -9.84 16.03 10.33
C LEU A 249 -9.30 15.70 11.72
N LEU A 250 -9.23 14.42 12.10
CA LEU A 250 -8.67 14.01 13.40
C LEU A 250 -7.21 14.41 13.53
N GLY A 251 -6.43 14.22 12.48
CA GLY A 251 -5.03 14.65 12.43
C GLY A 251 -4.87 16.16 12.53
N LEU A 252 -5.72 16.92 11.84
CA LEU A 252 -5.71 18.38 11.92
C LEU A 252 -6.07 18.88 13.32
N LEU A 253 -7.14 18.40 13.92
CA LEU A 253 -7.56 18.77 15.26
C LEU A 253 -6.49 18.39 16.30
N TYR A 254 -5.86 17.23 16.15
CA TYR A 254 -4.74 16.81 16.98
C TYR A 254 -3.55 17.77 16.85
N GLN A 255 -3.18 18.13 15.61
CA GLN A 255 -2.09 19.07 15.34
C GLN A 255 -2.42 20.45 15.92
N TYR A 256 -3.63 20.94 15.69
CA TYR A 256 -4.08 22.25 16.17
C TYR A 256 -4.20 22.31 17.70
N SER A 257 -4.75 21.28 18.34
CA SER A 257 -4.82 21.23 19.80
C SER A 257 -3.44 21.36 20.45
N ARG A 258 -2.41 20.81 19.84
CA ARG A 258 -1.03 20.85 20.37
C ARG A 258 -0.27 22.13 20.02
N TYR A 259 -0.50 22.69 18.86
CA TYR A 259 0.27 23.80 18.29
C TYR A 259 -0.64 24.86 17.64
N PRO A 260 -1.61 25.42 18.39
CA PRO A 260 -2.67 26.22 17.78
C PRO A 260 -2.12 27.45 17.03
N VAL A 261 -1.27 28.25 17.69
CA VAL A 261 -0.75 29.50 17.11
C VAL A 261 0.09 29.26 15.86
N LEU A 262 0.97 28.24 15.89
CA LEU A 262 1.80 27.95 14.73
C LEU A 262 0.95 27.39 13.57
N THR A 263 0.05 26.45 13.86
CA THR A 263 -0.82 25.83 12.85
C THR A 263 -1.73 26.86 12.19
N GLU A 264 -2.36 27.74 12.99
CA GLU A 264 -3.19 28.84 12.49
C GLU A 264 -2.40 29.78 11.56
N ARG A 265 -1.20 30.19 11.99
CA ARG A 265 -0.34 31.08 11.20
C ARG A 265 0.15 30.44 9.91
N LEU A 266 0.55 29.16 9.96
CA LEU A 266 0.97 28.45 8.75
C LEU A 266 -0.14 28.37 7.71
N ILE A 267 -1.39 28.16 8.15
CA ILE A 267 -2.53 28.11 7.23
C ILE A 267 -2.84 29.50 6.67
N LYS A 268 -2.87 30.53 7.52
CA LYS A 268 -3.19 31.92 7.13
C LYS A 268 -2.08 32.60 6.31
N GLU A 269 -0.82 32.25 6.53
CA GLU A 269 0.34 32.83 5.84
C GLU A 269 0.71 32.02 4.56
N GLU A 270 -0.25 31.31 3.95
CA GLU A 270 -0.10 30.52 2.70
C GLU A 270 0.93 29.39 2.77
N ASN A 271 1.26 28.92 3.98
CA ASN A 271 2.12 27.76 4.20
C ASN A 271 1.32 26.50 4.59
N SER A 272 0.04 26.46 4.23
CA SER A 272 -0.88 25.37 4.55
C SER A 272 -0.42 24.01 4.01
N LYS A 273 0.33 23.99 2.91
CA LYS A 273 0.93 22.78 2.35
C LYS A 273 1.79 22.02 3.36
N LEU A 274 2.54 22.72 4.22
CA LEU A 274 3.31 22.07 5.29
C LEU A 274 2.42 21.41 6.34
N VAL A 275 1.29 22.05 6.68
CA VAL A 275 0.33 21.48 7.62
C VAL A 275 -0.33 20.24 7.01
N VAL A 276 -0.77 20.33 5.74
CA VAL A 276 -1.34 19.20 4.99
C VAL A 276 -0.36 18.04 4.93
N GLN A 277 0.88 18.28 4.55
CA GLN A 277 1.91 17.23 4.49
C GLN A 277 2.15 16.55 5.84
N GLN A 278 2.16 17.33 6.92
CA GLN A 278 2.33 16.79 8.27
C GLN A 278 1.13 15.96 8.71
N VAL A 279 -0.09 16.45 8.42
CA VAL A 279 -1.35 15.84 8.87
C VAL A 279 -1.72 14.63 8.01
N GLU A 280 -1.72 14.80 6.68
CA GLU A 280 -2.21 13.79 5.75
C GLU A 280 -1.18 12.67 5.50
N TRP A 281 0.09 13.05 5.34
CA TRP A 281 1.13 12.07 4.99
C TRP A 281 1.97 11.61 6.18
N GLY A 282 1.90 12.32 7.32
CA GLY A 282 2.74 12.05 8.48
C GLY A 282 4.25 12.16 8.20
N THR A 283 4.60 12.72 7.05
CA THR A 283 5.99 12.97 6.68
C THR A 283 6.50 14.13 7.48
N GLY A 284 7.39 13.86 8.43
CA GLY A 284 7.98 14.92 9.25
C GLY A 284 8.55 16.02 8.36
N THR A 285 7.96 17.21 8.42
CA THR A 285 8.48 18.42 7.74
C THR A 285 9.79 18.89 8.36
N GLY A 286 10.14 18.33 9.55
CA GLY A 286 11.30 18.69 10.34
C GLY A 286 11.24 20.09 10.93
N MET A 287 10.03 20.69 11.00
CA MET A 287 9.80 21.96 11.68
C MET A 287 9.94 21.82 13.20
N ASP A 288 10.33 22.90 13.83
CA ASP A 288 10.33 23.04 15.28
C ASP A 288 8.98 23.58 15.76
N TYR A 289 8.08 22.68 16.13
CA TYR A 289 6.72 23.02 16.56
C TYR A 289 6.65 23.71 17.93
N THR A 290 7.76 23.87 18.65
CA THR A 290 7.82 24.69 19.88
C THR A 290 7.82 26.19 19.57
N GLN A 291 8.12 26.55 18.34
CA GLN A 291 8.11 27.94 17.85
C GLN A 291 6.70 28.34 17.42
N VAL A 292 6.37 29.61 17.67
CA VAL A 292 5.08 30.20 17.26
C VAL A 292 5.19 31.06 15.99
N VAL A 293 6.41 31.29 15.52
CA VAL A 293 6.71 32.11 14.35
C VAL A 293 7.11 31.18 13.20
N PRO A 294 6.42 31.19 12.04
CA PRO A 294 6.64 30.25 10.95
C PRO A 294 8.11 30.12 10.51
N TYR A 295 8.79 31.22 10.21
CA TYR A 295 10.18 31.14 9.76
C TYR A 295 11.12 30.52 10.80
N LYS A 296 10.89 30.77 12.11
CA LYS A 296 11.68 30.15 13.19
C LYS A 296 11.38 28.65 13.29
N ALA A 297 10.11 28.28 13.17
CA ALA A 297 9.70 26.88 13.12
C ALA A 297 10.34 26.13 11.95
N MET A 298 10.49 26.78 10.80
CA MET A 298 11.17 26.26 9.61
C MET A 298 12.70 26.29 9.73
N ARG A 299 13.24 26.93 10.79
CA ARG A 299 14.70 27.16 10.99
C ARG A 299 15.31 28.00 9.87
N LEU A 300 14.56 29.03 9.43
CA LEU A 300 14.97 30.00 8.41
C LEU A 300 15.25 31.35 9.06
N THR A 301 16.05 32.18 8.37
CA THR A 301 16.12 33.61 8.63
C THR A 301 14.95 34.32 7.96
N LYS A 302 14.63 35.57 8.39
CA LYS A 302 13.56 36.33 7.75
C LYS A 302 13.79 36.58 6.24
N PRO A 303 15.01 36.93 5.76
CA PRO A 303 15.25 37.07 4.34
C PRO A 303 15.05 35.76 3.55
N GLU A 304 15.53 34.62 4.08
CA GLU A 304 15.31 33.31 3.46
C GLU A 304 13.84 32.97 3.37
N TYR A 305 13.07 33.24 4.41
CA TYR A 305 11.63 33.00 4.42
C TYR A 305 10.89 33.84 3.38
N ARG A 306 11.19 35.16 3.30
CA ARG A 306 10.61 36.04 2.28
C ARG A 306 10.91 35.57 0.86
N MET A 307 12.17 35.25 0.59
CA MET A 307 12.60 34.72 -0.71
C MET A 307 11.80 33.46 -1.12
N LEU A 308 11.50 32.59 -0.16
CA LEU A 308 10.73 31.38 -0.44
C LEU A 308 9.23 31.66 -0.62
N GLN A 309 8.65 32.59 0.16
CA GLN A 309 7.26 33.00 0.00
C GLN A 309 6.98 33.65 -1.35
N GLU A 310 7.91 34.47 -1.87
CA GLU A 310 7.80 35.08 -3.21
C GLU A 310 7.74 34.03 -4.34
N LYS A 311 8.19 32.81 -4.08
CA LYS A 311 8.19 31.69 -5.04
C LYS A 311 6.99 30.76 -4.93
N GLY A 312 6.14 30.98 -3.96
CA GLY A 312 4.96 30.17 -3.70
C GLY A 312 5.10 29.24 -2.49
N ASP A 313 4.20 28.29 -2.37
CA ASP A 313 4.08 27.38 -1.23
C ASP A 313 5.38 26.65 -0.85
N ILE A 314 5.81 26.83 0.38
CA ILE A 314 6.93 26.10 0.96
C ILE A 314 6.45 24.70 1.35
N ASP A 315 7.20 23.67 0.97
CA ASP A 315 6.89 22.29 1.31
C ASP A 315 8.01 21.58 2.11
N GLY A 316 7.70 20.40 2.63
CA GLY A 316 8.64 19.62 3.43
C GLY A 316 9.92 19.22 2.67
N PRO A 317 9.85 18.76 1.41
CA PRO A 317 11.03 18.52 0.59
C PRO A 317 11.90 19.76 0.39
N THR A 318 11.32 20.92 0.12
CA THR A 318 12.06 22.18 0.02
C THR A 318 12.80 22.52 1.33
N LEU A 319 12.14 22.38 2.47
CA LEU A 319 12.78 22.58 3.77
C LEU A 319 13.90 21.58 4.04
N LYS A 320 13.78 20.34 3.59
CA LYS A 320 14.85 19.32 3.69
C LYS A 320 16.03 19.70 2.78
N ALA A 321 15.77 20.14 1.56
CA ALA A 321 16.80 20.59 0.63
C ALA A 321 17.59 21.80 1.20
N ILE A 322 16.90 22.78 1.75
CA ILE A 322 17.53 23.95 2.39
C ILE A 322 18.39 23.55 3.61
N ARG A 323 17.91 22.61 4.42
CA ARG A 323 18.72 22.08 5.52
C ARG A 323 19.98 21.38 5.04
N ALA A 324 19.88 20.64 3.94
CA ALA A 324 21.06 20.05 3.32
C ALA A 324 22.05 21.13 2.84
N LEU A 325 21.54 22.18 2.16
CA LEU A 325 22.38 23.32 1.77
C LEU A 325 23.13 23.94 2.95
N LYS A 326 22.40 24.21 4.06
CA LYS A 326 22.99 24.76 5.29
C LYS A 326 24.00 23.81 5.92
N LYS A 327 23.68 22.51 6.01
CA LYS A 327 24.60 21.47 6.50
C LYS A 327 25.93 21.48 5.72
N TYR A 328 25.83 21.67 4.41
CA TYR A 328 26.99 21.63 3.53
C TYR A 328 27.65 22.99 3.31
N GLY A 329 27.13 24.07 3.91
CA GLY A 329 27.68 25.43 3.74
C GLY A 329 27.53 25.98 2.32
N CYS A 330 26.54 25.49 1.56
CA CYS A 330 26.24 25.99 0.23
C CYS A 330 25.38 27.24 0.26
N LYS A 331 25.56 28.14 -0.73
CA LYS A 331 24.70 29.32 -0.89
C LYS A 331 23.26 28.88 -1.21
N MET A 332 22.28 29.57 -0.64
CA MET A 332 20.87 29.36 -0.92
C MET A 332 20.47 30.06 -2.21
N THR A 333 20.67 29.40 -3.33
CA THR A 333 20.24 29.80 -4.67
C THR A 333 19.23 28.79 -5.21
N ASP A 334 18.42 29.19 -6.19
CA ASP A 334 17.43 28.31 -6.80
C ASP A 334 18.03 27.06 -7.40
N GLU A 335 19.16 27.19 -8.07
CA GLU A 335 19.91 26.08 -8.67
C GLU A 335 20.31 25.06 -7.59
N ASN A 336 20.89 25.55 -6.49
CA ASN A 336 21.32 24.71 -5.40
C ASN A 336 20.15 24.07 -4.66
N ILE A 337 19.02 24.78 -4.50
CA ILE A 337 17.78 24.20 -3.93
C ILE A 337 17.27 23.09 -4.84
N ARG A 338 17.18 23.35 -6.17
CA ARG A 338 16.72 22.35 -7.15
C ARG A 338 17.61 21.10 -7.16
N PHE A 339 18.92 21.27 -7.04
CA PHE A 339 19.87 20.16 -6.94
C PHE A 339 19.50 19.19 -5.82
N PHE A 340 19.27 19.69 -4.59
CA PHE A 340 18.88 18.82 -3.48
C PHE A 340 17.42 18.38 -3.54
N LEU A 341 16.52 19.18 -4.15
CA LEU A 341 15.14 18.79 -4.36
C LEU A 341 15.00 17.58 -5.27
N ASP A 342 15.84 17.45 -6.29
CA ASP A 342 15.76 16.38 -7.27
C ASP A 342 15.70 15.00 -6.60
N PHE A 343 16.52 14.75 -5.59
CA PHE A 343 16.52 13.46 -4.90
C PHE A 343 15.71 13.40 -3.60
N GLN A 344 15.11 14.52 -3.12
CA GLN A 344 14.24 14.49 -1.94
C GLN A 344 12.95 13.71 -2.17
N TYR A 345 12.45 13.70 -3.39
CA TYR A 345 11.27 12.92 -3.80
C TYR A 345 11.58 11.47 -4.16
N SER A 346 12.87 11.11 -4.23
CA SER A 346 13.29 9.77 -4.58
C SER A 346 13.32 8.83 -3.37
N TRP A 347 12.89 7.59 -3.56
CA TRP A 347 13.03 6.53 -2.56
C TRP A 347 14.50 6.20 -2.24
N ILE A 348 15.44 6.59 -3.12
CA ILE A 348 16.90 6.43 -2.91
C ILE A 348 17.56 7.66 -2.30
N CYS A 349 16.80 8.60 -1.75
CA CYS A 349 17.30 9.85 -1.17
C CYS A 349 18.49 9.64 -0.21
N GLN A 350 18.41 8.66 0.68
CA GLN A 350 19.48 8.30 1.61
C GLN A 350 20.76 7.86 0.89
N LYS A 351 20.63 7.08 -0.19
CA LYS A 351 21.75 6.63 -1.02
C LYS A 351 22.44 7.82 -1.69
N CYS A 352 21.65 8.75 -2.24
CA CYS A 352 22.19 9.98 -2.85
C CYS A 352 22.96 10.85 -1.86
N TYR A 353 22.46 11.04 -0.63
CA TYR A 353 23.20 11.78 0.40
C TYR A 353 24.53 11.12 0.78
N LYS A 354 24.56 9.81 0.97
CA LYS A 354 25.79 9.06 1.27
C LYS A 354 26.81 9.20 0.13
N ALA A 355 26.37 9.07 -1.10
CA ALA A 355 27.21 9.25 -2.28
C ALA A 355 27.78 10.68 -2.36
N PHE A 356 26.95 11.69 -2.13
CA PHE A 356 27.39 13.08 -2.09
C PHE A 356 28.36 13.36 -0.94
N ASP A 357 28.19 12.74 0.23
CA ASP A 357 29.11 12.85 1.35
C ASP A 357 30.51 12.30 1.01
N VAL A 358 30.62 11.24 0.20
CA VAL A 358 31.94 10.75 -0.31
C VAL A 358 32.57 11.77 -1.25
N LEU A 359 31.85 12.33 -2.22
CA LEU A 359 32.37 13.38 -3.11
C LEU A 359 32.91 14.57 -2.34
N ARG A 360 32.25 14.94 -1.25
CA ARG A 360 32.65 16.07 -0.39
C ARG A 360 33.93 15.86 0.39
N GLN A 361 34.38 14.63 0.57
CA GLN A 361 35.69 14.36 1.18
C GLN A 361 36.83 14.83 0.25
N HIS A 362 36.56 14.89 -1.05
CA HIS A 362 37.55 15.21 -2.08
C HIS A 362 37.35 16.58 -2.76
N LEU A 363 36.12 17.12 -2.68
CA LEU A 363 35.71 18.36 -3.34
C LEU A 363 34.99 19.29 -2.37
N PRO A 364 35.22 20.62 -2.43
CA PRO A 364 34.31 21.58 -1.80
C PRO A 364 32.87 21.39 -2.27
N PRO A 365 31.87 21.68 -1.44
CA PRO A 365 30.44 21.34 -1.75
C PRO A 365 29.98 21.86 -3.11
N GLN A 366 30.27 23.12 -3.46
CA GLN A 366 29.88 23.68 -4.77
C GLN A 366 30.58 22.98 -5.93
N LYS A 367 31.85 22.58 -5.78
CA LYS A 367 32.56 21.83 -6.82
C LYS A 367 31.99 20.41 -6.96
N ALA A 368 31.59 19.79 -5.85
CA ALA A 368 30.92 18.50 -5.88
C ALA A 368 29.55 18.57 -6.63
N MET A 369 28.72 19.59 -6.34
CA MET A 369 27.48 19.85 -7.07
C MET A 369 27.73 20.08 -8.57
N ASN A 370 28.73 20.92 -8.90
CA ASN A 370 29.09 21.19 -10.30
C ASN A 370 29.58 19.94 -11.03
N TRP A 371 30.29 19.04 -10.33
CA TRP A 371 30.69 17.75 -10.88
C TRP A 371 29.48 16.89 -11.19
N VAL A 372 28.53 16.75 -10.24
CA VAL A 372 27.29 15.99 -10.43
C VAL A 372 26.48 16.57 -11.60
N ASN A 373 26.27 17.90 -11.64
CA ASN A 373 25.52 18.56 -12.72
C ASN A 373 26.16 18.35 -14.10
N ARG A 374 27.48 18.35 -14.17
CA ARG A 374 28.23 18.07 -15.43
C ARG A 374 28.02 16.63 -15.90
N GLN A 375 28.03 15.65 -14.99
CA GLN A 375 27.70 14.27 -15.34
C GLN A 375 26.20 14.16 -15.75
N ALA A 376 25.29 14.88 -15.08
CA ALA A 376 23.86 14.89 -15.38
C ALA A 376 23.52 15.50 -16.76
N ALA A 377 24.27 16.49 -17.21
CA ALA A 377 24.07 17.15 -18.51
C ALA A 377 24.24 16.19 -19.70
N GLY A 378 24.83 15.02 -19.49
CA GLY A 378 24.92 13.95 -20.50
C GLY A 378 23.67 13.04 -20.48
N VAL A 379 23.92 11.74 -20.35
CA VAL A 379 22.88 10.70 -20.47
C VAL A 379 22.05 10.49 -19.20
N TYR A 380 22.56 10.93 -18.05
CA TYR A 380 21.86 10.72 -16.76
C TYR A 380 20.61 11.60 -16.58
N GLY A 381 20.62 12.81 -17.14
CA GLY A 381 19.48 13.74 -17.10
C GLY A 381 19.23 14.41 -15.74
N THR A 382 19.51 13.72 -14.62
CA THR A 382 19.22 14.25 -13.27
C THR A 382 20.33 13.97 -12.27
N PRO A 383 20.54 14.82 -11.23
CA PRO A 383 21.42 14.57 -10.11
C PRO A 383 21.15 13.25 -9.37
N THR A 384 19.89 12.85 -9.25
CA THR A 384 19.47 11.58 -8.63
C THR A 384 20.10 10.38 -9.34
N ASN A 385 20.03 10.33 -10.66
CA ASN A 385 20.59 9.24 -11.45
C ASN A 385 22.11 9.18 -11.32
N VAL A 386 22.76 10.34 -11.41
CA VAL A 386 24.24 10.43 -11.24
C VAL A 386 24.66 9.91 -9.88
N LEU A 387 24.03 10.36 -8.79
CA LEU A 387 24.38 9.96 -7.43
C LEU A 387 24.05 8.49 -7.14
N SER A 388 22.99 7.96 -7.78
CA SER A 388 22.68 6.53 -7.72
C SER A 388 23.79 5.69 -8.32
N ASP A 389 24.14 5.96 -9.58
CA ASP A 389 25.18 5.21 -10.29
C ASP A 389 26.57 5.45 -9.68
N TYR A 390 26.81 6.65 -9.15
CA TYR A 390 28.04 6.93 -8.41
C TYR A 390 28.16 6.08 -7.14
N SER A 391 27.07 5.86 -6.42
CA SER A 391 27.05 4.95 -5.28
C SER A 391 27.38 3.50 -5.70
N ASP A 392 26.84 3.05 -6.84
CA ASP A 392 27.12 1.72 -7.37
C ASP A 392 28.57 1.60 -7.87
N TYR A 393 29.10 2.66 -8.49
CA TYR A 393 30.51 2.77 -8.85
C TYR A 393 31.44 2.62 -7.64
N LEU A 394 31.12 3.28 -6.51
CA LEU A 394 31.91 3.16 -5.28
C LEU A 394 31.90 1.72 -4.73
N ASP A 395 30.78 1.03 -4.78
CA ASP A 395 30.71 -0.39 -4.42
C ASP A 395 31.56 -1.26 -5.36
N GLN A 396 31.52 -0.99 -6.67
CA GLN A 396 32.34 -1.68 -7.65
C GLN A 396 33.83 -1.44 -7.38
N CYS A 397 34.23 -0.21 -7.09
CA CYS A 397 35.62 0.12 -6.71
C CYS A 397 36.07 -0.72 -5.50
N SER A 398 35.26 -0.78 -4.45
CA SER A 398 35.54 -1.58 -3.26
C SER A 398 35.73 -3.06 -3.60
N ARG A 399 34.85 -3.63 -4.40
CA ARG A 399 34.90 -5.05 -4.83
C ARG A 399 36.08 -5.36 -5.75
N LEU A 400 36.58 -4.36 -6.49
CA LEU A 400 37.76 -4.47 -7.33
C LEU A 400 39.06 -4.24 -6.55
N GLY A 401 38.97 -3.78 -5.28
CA GLY A 401 40.12 -3.47 -4.43
C GLY A 401 40.75 -2.11 -4.74
N LEU A 402 39.99 -1.19 -5.35
CA LEU A 402 40.42 0.16 -5.63
C LEU A 402 40.26 1.06 -4.41
N ASP A 403 41.22 1.89 -4.13
CA ASP A 403 41.23 2.78 -2.98
C ASP A 403 40.44 4.06 -3.25
N VAL A 404 39.22 4.12 -2.72
CA VAL A 404 38.31 5.27 -2.86
C VAL A 404 38.74 6.49 -2.03
N SER A 405 39.79 6.39 -1.19
CA SER A 405 40.37 7.56 -0.52
C SER A 405 41.18 8.41 -1.48
N ARG A 406 41.61 7.85 -2.60
CA ARG A 406 42.31 8.57 -3.65
C ARG A 406 41.34 9.36 -4.51
N LYS A 407 41.65 10.64 -4.70
CA LYS A 407 40.80 11.58 -5.45
C LYS A 407 40.54 11.13 -6.89
N GLU A 408 41.54 10.56 -7.56
CA GLU A 408 41.42 10.06 -8.95
C GLU A 408 40.40 8.94 -9.08
N VAL A 409 40.26 8.12 -8.03
CA VAL A 409 39.24 7.05 -7.95
C VAL A 409 37.90 7.63 -7.53
N ALA A 410 37.86 8.46 -6.48
CA ALA A 410 36.62 9.00 -5.93
C ALA A 410 35.93 10.05 -6.83
N VAL A 411 36.66 10.74 -7.72
CA VAL A 411 36.13 11.79 -8.58
C VAL A 411 36.48 11.50 -10.06
N PRO A 412 35.87 10.47 -10.64
CA PRO A 412 36.18 10.10 -12.02
C PRO A 412 35.78 11.20 -13.01
N GLN A 413 36.52 11.33 -14.10
CA GLN A 413 36.17 12.29 -15.17
C GLN A 413 34.88 11.87 -15.90
N ASN A 414 34.77 10.60 -16.22
CA ASN A 414 33.58 10.00 -16.86
C ASN A 414 33.06 8.84 -16.00
N LEU A 415 32.09 9.13 -15.18
CA LEU A 415 31.47 8.16 -14.29
C LEU A 415 30.85 6.98 -15.07
N ARG A 416 30.13 7.28 -16.13
CA ARG A 416 29.36 6.28 -16.88
C ARG A 416 30.26 5.19 -17.48
N ASP A 417 31.34 5.60 -18.13
CA ASP A 417 32.23 4.64 -18.79
C ASP A 417 32.94 3.76 -17.78
N LEU A 418 33.43 4.35 -16.66
CA LEU A 418 34.06 3.57 -15.60
C LEU A 418 33.08 2.64 -14.88
N HIS A 419 31.86 3.10 -14.59
CA HIS A 419 30.81 2.27 -14.02
C HIS A 419 30.50 1.05 -14.90
N ARG A 420 30.38 1.26 -16.24
CA ARG A 420 30.20 0.17 -17.19
C ARG A 420 31.41 -0.79 -17.23
N GLN A 421 32.62 -0.26 -17.36
CA GLN A 421 33.84 -1.08 -17.38
C GLN A 421 33.98 -1.95 -16.14
N TYR A 422 33.72 -1.38 -14.96
CA TYR A 422 33.82 -2.12 -13.71
C TYR A 422 32.69 -3.16 -13.53
N SER A 423 31.50 -2.87 -14.04
CA SER A 423 30.42 -3.86 -14.13
C SER A 423 30.82 -5.07 -14.98
N GLU A 424 31.37 -4.80 -16.16
CA GLU A 424 31.83 -5.83 -17.08
C GLU A 424 32.95 -6.68 -16.48
N GLU A 425 33.93 -6.03 -15.84
CA GLU A 425 35.05 -6.71 -15.17
C GLU A 425 34.58 -7.59 -14.00
N LEU A 426 33.68 -7.10 -13.15
CA LEU A 426 33.13 -7.88 -12.05
C LEU A 426 32.32 -9.07 -12.56
N THR A 427 31.56 -8.88 -13.63
CA THR A 427 30.82 -9.96 -14.28
C THR A 427 31.76 -11.01 -14.86
N ARG A 428 32.84 -10.59 -15.54
CA ARG A 428 33.87 -11.48 -16.07
C ARG A 428 34.49 -12.32 -14.96
N ARG A 429 34.93 -11.67 -13.85
CA ARG A 429 35.52 -12.38 -12.68
C ARG A 429 34.55 -13.36 -12.05
N ALA A 430 33.27 -12.99 -11.92
CA ALA A 430 32.24 -13.88 -11.38
C ALA A 430 32.01 -15.10 -12.29
N ASN A 431 31.94 -14.89 -13.62
CA ASN A 431 31.79 -15.95 -14.59
C ASN A 431 33.00 -16.90 -14.61
N GLU A 432 34.22 -16.37 -14.56
CA GLU A 432 35.45 -17.16 -14.49
C GLU A 432 35.50 -18.00 -13.21
N LYS A 433 35.14 -17.41 -12.06
CA LYS A 433 35.05 -18.15 -10.80
C LYS A 433 34.03 -19.29 -10.89
N LYS A 434 32.84 -18.99 -11.41
CA LYS A 434 31.77 -19.99 -11.59
C LYS A 434 32.19 -21.10 -12.56
N ALA A 435 32.87 -20.75 -13.66
CA ALA A 435 33.38 -21.74 -14.61
C ALA A 435 34.42 -22.65 -13.98
N LYS A 436 35.35 -22.11 -13.18
CA LYS A 436 36.35 -22.90 -12.44
C LYS A 436 35.68 -23.84 -11.43
N GLU A 437 34.72 -23.37 -10.67
CA GLU A 437 33.95 -24.16 -9.71
C GLU A 437 33.19 -25.30 -10.42
N GLN A 438 32.54 -25.03 -11.54
CA GLN A 438 31.84 -26.03 -12.34
C GLN A 438 32.82 -27.05 -12.94
N ALA A 439 33.97 -26.63 -13.44
CA ALA A 439 35.00 -27.52 -13.97
C ALA A 439 35.54 -28.46 -12.89
N GLU A 440 35.78 -27.98 -11.68
CA GLU A 440 36.21 -28.85 -10.55
C GLU A 440 35.12 -29.84 -10.13
N LEU A 441 33.87 -29.41 -10.10
CA LEU A 441 32.75 -30.31 -9.82
C LEU A 441 32.55 -31.33 -10.94
N ALA A 442 32.72 -30.95 -12.20
CA ALA A 442 32.67 -31.88 -13.34
C ALA A 442 33.79 -32.92 -13.29
N LYS A 443 35.01 -32.55 -12.91
CA LYS A 443 36.12 -33.50 -12.67
C LYS A 443 35.80 -34.51 -11.56
N LYS A 444 35.16 -34.06 -10.47
CA LYS A 444 34.72 -34.96 -9.38
C LYS A 444 33.62 -35.90 -9.88
N LEU A 445 32.64 -35.41 -10.62
CA LEU A 445 31.61 -36.24 -11.23
C LEU A 445 32.21 -37.29 -12.15
N ALA A 446 33.16 -36.93 -13.02
CA ALA A 446 33.81 -37.86 -13.93
C ALA A 446 34.48 -39.02 -13.20
N LYS A 447 35.11 -38.77 -12.03
CA LYS A 447 35.68 -39.85 -11.17
C LYS A 447 34.60 -40.75 -10.57
N ASP A 448 33.43 -40.22 -10.26
CA ASP A 448 32.32 -40.97 -9.68
C ASP A 448 31.43 -41.63 -10.74
N LEU A 449 31.50 -41.20 -11.99
CA LEU A 449 30.63 -41.64 -13.08
C LEU A 449 30.64 -43.17 -13.28
N PRO A 450 31.81 -43.89 -13.23
CA PRO A 450 31.81 -45.35 -13.32
C PRO A 450 31.02 -46.04 -12.22
N LYS A 451 31.07 -45.48 -10.99
CA LYS A 451 30.28 -45.98 -9.85
C LYS A 451 28.80 -45.74 -10.06
N LEU A 452 28.45 -44.54 -10.58
CA LEU A 452 27.06 -44.17 -10.88
C LEU A 452 26.50 -45.04 -12.00
N LYS A 453 27.26 -45.26 -13.10
CA LYS A 453 26.86 -46.14 -14.18
C LYS A 453 26.59 -47.55 -13.63
N ARG A 454 27.51 -48.11 -12.84
CA ARG A 454 27.34 -49.45 -12.22
C ARG A 454 26.11 -49.52 -11.30
N LYS A 455 25.79 -48.43 -10.63
CA LYS A 455 24.69 -48.38 -9.67
C LYS A 455 23.33 -48.21 -10.34
N TYR A 456 23.23 -47.36 -11.36
CA TYR A 456 21.96 -46.92 -11.90
C TYR A 456 21.63 -47.51 -13.28
N THR A 457 22.63 -47.97 -14.04
CA THR A 457 22.34 -48.51 -15.37
C THR A 457 21.58 -49.84 -15.24
N TYR A 458 20.48 -49.89 -15.97
CA TYR A 458 19.60 -51.05 -16.03
C TYR A 458 18.90 -51.07 -17.37
N ALA A 459 18.66 -52.25 -17.92
CA ALA A 459 17.97 -52.41 -19.20
C ALA A 459 16.93 -53.53 -19.09
N SER A 460 15.72 -53.29 -19.55
CA SER A 460 14.62 -54.23 -19.62
C SER A 460 13.54 -53.72 -20.58
N SER A 461 12.78 -54.64 -21.19
CA SER A 461 11.60 -54.32 -22.02
C SER A 461 11.85 -53.28 -23.11
N GLY A 462 13.03 -53.32 -23.76
CA GLY A 462 13.38 -52.39 -24.84
C GLY A 462 13.78 -50.97 -24.38
N LEU A 463 13.83 -50.72 -23.06
CA LEU A 463 14.28 -49.47 -22.44
C LEU A 463 15.58 -49.71 -21.65
N PHE A 464 16.33 -48.60 -21.47
CA PHE A 464 17.44 -48.59 -20.52
C PHE A 464 17.52 -47.21 -19.82
N ILE A 465 18.11 -47.21 -18.61
CA ILE A 465 18.36 -46.03 -17.82
C ILE A 465 19.86 -45.89 -17.54
N ARG A 466 20.35 -44.65 -17.64
CA ARG A 466 21.74 -44.29 -17.32
C ARG A 466 21.84 -42.98 -16.59
N PRO A 467 22.89 -42.72 -15.79
CA PRO A 467 23.16 -41.40 -15.27
C PRO A 467 23.60 -40.41 -16.38
N ALA A 468 23.33 -39.14 -16.19
CA ALA A 468 23.89 -38.06 -17.00
C ALA A 468 25.42 -38.08 -16.90
N GLU A 469 26.13 -37.89 -18.00
CA GLU A 469 27.60 -38.03 -18.04
C GLU A 469 28.33 -36.72 -17.70
N GLY A 470 27.63 -35.57 -17.77
CA GLY A 470 28.20 -34.27 -17.47
C GLY A 470 27.32 -33.10 -17.90
N PRO A 471 27.84 -31.88 -17.81
CA PRO A 471 27.09 -30.68 -18.18
C PRO A 471 26.61 -30.66 -19.64
N GLU A 472 27.43 -31.15 -20.56
CA GLU A 472 27.08 -31.21 -21.98
C GLU A 472 25.92 -32.20 -22.26
N ASP A 473 25.90 -33.31 -21.57
CA ASP A 473 24.83 -34.31 -21.67
C ASP A 473 23.51 -33.76 -21.12
N LEU A 474 23.57 -32.98 -20.01
CA LEU A 474 22.44 -32.24 -19.46
C LEU A 474 21.94 -31.15 -20.41
N LEU A 475 22.85 -30.45 -21.11
CA LEU A 475 22.49 -29.42 -22.09
C LEU A 475 21.74 -30.04 -23.28
N LYS A 476 22.29 -31.14 -23.83
CA LYS A 476 21.65 -31.87 -24.94
C LYS A 476 20.25 -32.34 -24.55
N GLU A 477 20.13 -32.94 -23.35
CA GLU A 477 18.85 -33.40 -22.82
C GLU A 477 17.84 -32.26 -22.66
N GLY A 478 18.27 -31.12 -22.06
CA GLY A 478 17.40 -29.93 -21.87
C GLY A 478 16.88 -29.36 -23.17
N CYS A 479 17.73 -29.30 -24.20
CA CYS A 479 17.35 -28.84 -25.53
C CYS A 479 16.38 -29.85 -26.21
N ALA A 480 16.67 -31.17 -26.13
CA ALA A 480 15.86 -32.19 -26.79
C ALA A 480 14.50 -32.41 -26.09
N GLN A 481 14.42 -32.23 -24.77
CA GLN A 481 13.21 -32.42 -23.97
C GLN A 481 12.47 -31.11 -23.70
N HIS A 482 12.92 -29.95 -24.20
CA HIS A 482 12.35 -28.65 -23.98
C HIS A 482 12.08 -28.37 -22.48
N ASN A 483 13.06 -28.68 -21.64
CA ASN A 483 12.94 -28.55 -20.18
C ASN A 483 14.14 -27.83 -19.56
N CYS A 484 14.04 -27.48 -18.27
CA CYS A 484 15.05 -26.70 -17.54
C CYS A 484 16.13 -27.57 -16.87
N VAL A 485 16.36 -28.86 -17.30
CA VAL A 485 17.30 -29.76 -16.61
C VAL A 485 18.71 -29.18 -16.58
N TYR A 486 19.18 -28.56 -17.64
CA TYR A 486 20.50 -27.93 -17.68
C TYR A 486 20.56 -26.73 -16.73
N SER A 487 19.66 -25.77 -16.86
CA SER A 487 19.72 -24.51 -16.09
C SER A 487 19.45 -24.68 -14.59
N CYS A 488 18.56 -25.59 -14.22
CA CYS A 488 18.12 -25.77 -12.83
C CYS A 488 18.86 -26.86 -12.06
N TYR A 489 19.43 -27.84 -12.77
CA TYR A 489 19.94 -29.04 -12.13
C TYR A 489 21.45 -29.26 -12.29
N THR A 490 22.15 -28.60 -13.20
CA THR A 490 23.60 -28.80 -13.42
C THR A 490 24.39 -28.67 -12.13
N GLU A 491 24.24 -27.57 -11.38
CA GLU A 491 24.98 -27.37 -10.13
C GLU A 491 24.60 -28.39 -9.05
N LYS A 492 23.33 -28.77 -8.97
CA LYS A 492 22.83 -29.75 -8.00
C LYS A 492 23.39 -31.15 -8.30
N TYR A 493 23.43 -31.53 -9.58
CA TYR A 493 23.92 -32.80 -10.03
C TYR A 493 25.44 -32.90 -9.89
N LEU A 494 26.19 -31.92 -10.36
CA LEU A 494 27.63 -31.85 -10.19
C LEU A 494 28.03 -31.85 -8.71
N GLY A 495 27.28 -31.13 -7.86
CA GLY A 495 27.46 -31.10 -6.41
C GLY A 495 26.92 -32.32 -5.65
N ARG A 496 26.45 -33.36 -6.34
CA ARG A 496 25.90 -34.62 -5.79
C ARG A 496 24.72 -34.39 -4.82
N LYS A 497 23.95 -33.32 -4.99
CA LYS A 497 22.75 -33.03 -4.21
C LYS A 497 21.50 -33.75 -4.71
N THR A 498 21.53 -34.17 -5.99
CA THR A 498 20.53 -34.99 -6.65
C THR A 498 21.20 -35.80 -7.77
N ASP A 499 20.64 -36.90 -8.19
CA ASP A 499 21.08 -37.68 -9.35
C ASP A 499 20.11 -37.44 -10.51
N ILE A 500 20.66 -37.14 -11.70
CA ILE A 500 19.90 -37.00 -12.93
C ILE A 500 20.19 -38.19 -13.82
N LEU A 501 19.12 -38.87 -14.22
CA LEU A 501 19.19 -40.09 -15.02
C LEU A 501 18.34 -39.94 -16.26
N PHE A 502 18.71 -40.61 -17.34
CA PHE A 502 18.00 -40.58 -18.60
C PHE A 502 17.49 -41.98 -18.96
N VAL A 503 16.20 -42.09 -19.22
CA VAL A 503 15.61 -43.28 -19.83
C VAL A 503 15.65 -43.13 -21.34
N ARG A 504 16.10 -44.17 -22.04
CA ARG A 504 16.25 -44.23 -23.50
C ARG A 504 15.64 -45.50 -24.03
N LYS A 505 15.26 -45.49 -25.31
CA LYS A 505 14.92 -46.72 -26.03
C LYS A 505 16.18 -47.43 -26.49
N GLN A 506 16.24 -48.76 -26.36
CA GLN A 506 17.39 -49.55 -26.83
C GLN A 506 17.53 -49.50 -28.35
N SER A 507 16.41 -49.31 -29.09
CA SER A 507 16.39 -49.12 -30.54
C SER A 507 16.98 -47.79 -31.00
N ASP A 508 17.00 -46.77 -30.11
CA ASP A 508 17.54 -45.45 -30.44
C ASP A 508 18.12 -44.83 -29.14
N PRO A 509 19.35 -45.22 -28.77
CA PRO A 509 19.97 -44.86 -27.51
C PRO A 509 20.36 -43.39 -27.40
N ASP A 510 20.52 -42.69 -28.52
CA ASP A 510 20.94 -41.29 -28.56
C ASP A 510 19.76 -40.32 -28.48
N GLN A 511 18.55 -40.80 -28.79
CA GLN A 511 17.34 -39.97 -28.72
C GLN A 511 16.86 -39.82 -27.28
N SER A 512 16.61 -38.57 -26.88
CA SER A 512 16.02 -38.23 -25.58
C SER A 512 14.59 -38.77 -25.49
N TYR A 513 14.28 -39.48 -24.39
CA TYR A 513 12.95 -40.04 -24.18
C TYR A 513 12.31 -39.56 -22.87
N VAL A 514 12.99 -39.82 -21.72
CA VAL A 514 12.50 -39.35 -20.42
C VAL A 514 13.66 -38.95 -19.50
N THR A 515 13.51 -37.81 -18.82
CA THR A 515 14.44 -37.34 -17.79
C THR A 515 13.92 -37.66 -16.39
N VAL A 516 14.79 -38.17 -15.52
CA VAL A 516 14.47 -38.63 -14.17
C VAL A 516 15.35 -37.91 -13.15
N GLU A 517 14.73 -37.26 -12.17
CA GLU A 517 15.41 -36.80 -10.95
C GLU A 517 15.28 -37.88 -9.87
N PHE A 518 16.42 -38.32 -9.34
CA PHE A 518 16.49 -39.33 -8.29
C PHE A 518 17.25 -38.81 -7.10
N LYS A 519 16.64 -38.85 -5.91
CA LYS A 519 17.24 -38.31 -4.69
C LYS A 519 16.83 -39.13 -3.48
N ASN A 520 17.79 -39.40 -2.60
CA ASN A 520 17.57 -40.13 -1.33
C ASN A 520 16.85 -41.50 -1.51
N GLY A 521 17.07 -42.18 -2.63
CA GLY A 521 16.45 -43.47 -2.88
C GLY A 521 15.04 -43.43 -3.47
N ALA A 522 14.57 -42.27 -3.84
CA ALA A 522 13.24 -42.05 -4.43
C ALA A 522 13.32 -41.28 -5.76
N VAL A 523 12.39 -41.57 -6.65
CA VAL A 523 12.13 -40.76 -7.86
C VAL A 523 11.39 -39.51 -7.46
N ILE A 524 11.98 -38.35 -7.68
CA ILE A 524 11.38 -37.03 -7.38
C ILE A 524 10.56 -36.58 -8.57
N GLN A 525 11.14 -36.73 -9.78
CA GLN A 525 10.49 -36.39 -11.03
C GLN A 525 10.83 -37.41 -12.10
N CYS A 526 9.87 -37.67 -12.98
CA CYS A 526 10.03 -38.50 -14.16
C CYS A 526 9.21 -37.86 -15.28
N ARG A 527 9.88 -37.16 -16.22
CA ARG A 527 9.24 -36.28 -17.20
C ARG A 527 9.72 -36.54 -18.61
N ALA A 528 8.77 -36.57 -19.52
CA ALA A 528 9.00 -36.61 -20.97
C ALA A 528 9.05 -35.18 -21.54
N ASP A 529 9.17 -35.06 -22.85
CA ASP A 529 9.21 -33.80 -23.60
C ASP A 529 8.16 -32.79 -23.13
N HIS A 530 8.58 -31.51 -23.00
CA HIS A 530 7.78 -30.39 -22.48
C HIS A 530 7.23 -30.66 -21.05
N ASN A 531 7.99 -31.37 -20.21
CA ASN A 531 7.61 -31.74 -18.84
C ASN A 531 6.32 -32.58 -18.74
N ARG A 532 5.91 -33.28 -19.79
CA ARG A 532 4.74 -34.15 -19.76
C ARG A 532 4.99 -35.35 -18.82
N PRO A 533 3.94 -35.97 -18.30
CA PRO A 533 4.08 -37.20 -17.55
C PRO A 533 4.80 -38.30 -18.38
N ALA A 534 5.59 -39.15 -17.68
CA ALA A 534 6.24 -40.26 -18.34
C ALA A 534 5.21 -41.23 -18.97
N PRO A 535 5.48 -41.75 -20.18
CA PRO A 535 4.62 -42.72 -20.82
C PRO A 535 4.42 -44.01 -19.99
N PRO A 536 3.35 -44.79 -20.22
CA PRO A 536 3.05 -46.01 -19.43
C PRO A 536 4.17 -47.04 -19.43
N ASP A 537 4.82 -47.27 -20.58
CA ASP A 537 5.97 -48.22 -20.72
C ASP A 537 7.14 -47.78 -19.81
N VAL A 538 7.40 -46.49 -19.69
CA VAL A 538 8.42 -45.97 -18.77
C VAL A 538 7.99 -46.13 -17.31
N GLN A 539 6.72 -46.00 -16.99
CA GLN A 539 6.25 -46.17 -15.61
C GLN A 539 6.45 -47.60 -15.12
N GLU A 540 6.14 -48.60 -15.95
CA GLU A 540 6.39 -50.00 -15.66
C GLU A 540 7.90 -50.30 -15.55
N PHE A 541 8.70 -49.79 -16.49
CA PHE A 541 10.16 -49.88 -16.46
C PHE A 541 10.75 -49.30 -15.17
N MET A 542 10.28 -48.13 -14.71
CA MET A 542 10.75 -47.50 -13.49
C MET A 542 10.42 -48.30 -12.23
N GLN A 543 9.30 -49.04 -12.20
CA GLN A 543 8.98 -49.94 -11.10
C GLN A 543 9.97 -51.13 -11.06
N ALA A 544 10.25 -51.72 -12.21
CA ALA A 544 11.24 -52.80 -12.33
C ALA A 544 12.66 -52.31 -11.94
N TRP A 545 13.04 -51.12 -12.39
CA TRP A 545 14.33 -50.53 -12.01
C TRP A 545 14.44 -50.23 -10.51
N LEU A 546 13.39 -49.74 -9.86
CA LEU A 546 13.39 -49.54 -8.40
C LEU A 546 13.49 -50.86 -7.63
N ALA A 547 12.85 -51.91 -8.11
CA ALA A 547 12.99 -53.25 -7.54
C ALA A 547 14.45 -53.79 -7.69
N TYR A 548 15.06 -53.61 -8.86
CA TYR A 548 16.47 -53.92 -9.10
C TYR A 548 17.41 -53.17 -8.15
N LEU A 549 17.19 -51.87 -7.93
CA LEU A 549 17.99 -51.10 -6.98
C LEU A 549 17.86 -51.60 -5.53
N LYS A 550 16.67 -52.08 -5.14
CA LYS A 550 16.44 -52.66 -3.80
C LYS A 550 17.11 -54.00 -3.63
N SER A 551 17.09 -54.88 -4.64
CA SER A 551 17.74 -56.20 -4.60
C SER A 551 19.26 -56.09 -4.52
N ASN A 552 19.86 -55.20 -5.33
CA ASN A 552 21.30 -54.94 -5.29
C ASN A 552 21.80 -54.29 -3.97
N ARG A 553 20.94 -53.66 -3.21
CA ARG A 553 21.28 -53.20 -1.85
C ARG A 553 21.32 -54.34 -0.84
N LYS A 554 20.41 -55.31 -0.95
CA LYS A 554 20.37 -56.46 -0.04
C LYS A 554 21.59 -57.37 -0.21
N THR A 555 22.04 -57.63 -1.45
CA THR A 555 23.22 -58.46 -1.75
C THR A 555 24.53 -57.85 -1.23
N LYS A 556 24.65 -56.50 -1.17
CA LYS A 556 25.82 -55.80 -0.61
C LYS A 556 25.82 -55.68 0.91
N ALA A 557 24.70 -55.91 1.57
CA ALA A 557 24.60 -55.88 3.04
C ALA A 557 24.86 -57.28 3.68
N VAL A 558 24.98 -58.32 2.86
CA VAL A 558 25.20 -59.74 3.28
C VAL A 558 26.61 -60.22 2.90
N SER A 559 27.36 -59.45 2.13
CA SER A 559 28.80 -59.68 1.83
C SER A 559 29.65 -58.62 2.56
#